data_70c7ef40d269f80fb03d011102606f9e
#
_entry.id   70c7ef40d269f80fb03d011102606f9e
#
_cell.length_a   1.000
_cell.length_b   1.000
_cell.length_c   1.000
_cell.angle_alpha   90.00
_cell.angle_beta   90.00
_cell.angle_gamma   90.00
#
_symmetry.space_group_name_H-M   'P 1'
#
loop_
_entity.id
_entity.type
_entity.pdbx_description
1 polymer ?
#
loop_
_entity_poly.entity_id
_entity_poly.type
_entity_poly.pdbx_seq_one_letter_code
_entity_poly.pdbx_strand_id
1 'polypeptide(L)'
;MTTELDRIVSQRRRRLAEQMRQQPEGELRRLAEMSDRGPLDFAAAMRPSAGGQAPLRLIAEVKRRSPSRGDVAPNLDVAEISRMYAGNGAAAVSVLTEPDYFGGSLEDLACARAALSDGKELPLLMKDFVLGPYQIYQAVLGGADAILLIAACLEDGELRDLLALARSFGLAALVEVHSREELERVLPLGPRLIGINNRDLHSFHTDLRTSLELAPLAAAYATVVSESGISGYADVRRLAEVGASAVLVGSAILGSADPAAKVRELAGVAS
;
A
#
# COMPACT_ATOMS: atom_id res chain seq x y z
N MET A 1 26.89 -8.11 4.80
CA MET A 1 26.60 -7.79 3.39
C MET A 1 25.43 -6.83 3.39
N THR A 2 25.50 -5.75 2.61
CA THR A 2 24.39 -4.78 2.50
C THR A 2 23.28 -5.40 1.68
N THR A 3 22.08 -5.50 2.23
CA THR A 3 20.91 -6.06 1.53
C THR A 3 20.35 -5.06 0.49
N GLU A 4 19.45 -5.50 -0.39
CA GLU A 4 18.78 -4.59 -1.32
C GLU A 4 17.88 -3.61 -0.56
N LEU A 5 17.21 -4.06 0.49
CA LEU A 5 16.44 -3.19 1.38
C LEU A 5 17.31 -2.07 1.97
N ASP A 6 18.52 -2.40 2.47
CA ASP A 6 19.44 -1.40 3.01
C ASP A 6 19.84 -0.35 1.96
N ARG A 7 20.01 -0.77 0.70
CA ARG A 7 20.31 0.14 -0.42
C ARG A 7 19.15 1.09 -0.70
N ILE A 8 17.94 0.54 -0.79
CA ILE A 8 16.72 1.33 -1.05
C ILE A 8 16.51 2.34 0.09
N VAL A 9 16.56 1.89 1.35
CA VAL A 9 16.38 2.75 2.53
C VAL A 9 17.46 3.82 2.59
N SER A 10 18.73 3.48 2.34
CA SER A 10 19.83 4.44 2.32
C SER A 10 19.64 5.51 1.25
N GLN A 11 19.25 5.11 0.04
CA GLN A 11 18.97 6.04 -1.05
C GLN A 11 17.76 6.92 -0.74
N ARG A 12 16.69 6.33 -0.16
CA ARG A 12 15.50 7.09 0.22
C ARG A 12 15.80 8.14 1.28
N ARG A 13 16.62 7.80 2.30
CA ARG A 13 17.08 8.75 3.33
C ARG A 13 17.87 9.93 2.71
N ARG A 14 18.74 9.68 1.72
CA ARG A 14 19.48 10.76 1.01
C ARG A 14 18.52 11.69 0.28
N ARG A 15 17.58 11.14 -0.48
CA ARG A 15 16.58 11.93 -1.22
C ARG A 15 15.70 12.76 -0.28
N LEU A 16 15.26 12.18 0.83
CA LEU A 16 14.49 12.92 1.86
C LEU A 16 15.30 14.09 2.43
N ALA A 17 16.57 13.88 2.74
CA ALA A 17 17.44 14.95 3.21
C ALA A 17 17.61 16.08 2.18
N GLU A 18 17.58 15.78 0.89
CA GLU A 18 17.59 16.79 -0.19
C GLU A 18 16.25 17.53 -0.27
N GLN A 19 15.14 16.83 -0.21
CA GLN A 19 13.79 17.42 -0.20
C GLN A 19 13.60 18.35 1.02
N MET A 20 14.04 17.92 2.21
CA MET A 20 13.96 18.73 3.43
C MET A 20 14.81 20.00 3.38
N ARG A 21 15.90 20.02 2.58
CA ARG A 21 16.68 21.25 2.35
C ARG A 21 15.96 22.23 1.43
N GLN A 22 15.18 21.71 0.47
CA GLN A 22 14.41 22.54 -0.49
C GLN A 22 13.10 23.04 0.15
N GLN A 23 12.42 22.17 0.90
CA GLN A 23 11.20 22.49 1.64
C GLN A 23 11.34 21.97 3.07
N PRO A 24 11.58 22.87 4.05
CA PRO A 24 11.75 22.46 5.46
C PRO A 24 10.53 21.74 6.02
N GLU A 25 10.78 20.75 6.89
CA GLU A 25 9.72 19.92 7.49
C GLU A 25 8.65 20.76 8.20
N GLY A 26 9.05 21.81 8.94
CA GLY A 26 8.11 22.68 9.65
C GLY A 26 7.15 23.45 8.72
N GLU A 27 7.59 23.79 7.51
CA GLU A 27 6.72 24.38 6.48
C GLU A 27 5.73 23.35 5.95
N LEU A 28 6.21 22.16 5.59
CA LEU A 28 5.38 21.08 5.06
C LEU A 28 4.34 20.64 6.09
N ARG A 29 4.76 20.51 7.35
CA ARG A 29 3.85 20.24 8.48
C ARG A 29 2.75 21.27 8.58
N ARG A 30 3.08 22.57 8.57
CA ARG A 30 2.09 23.64 8.64
C ARG A 30 1.09 23.57 7.48
N LEU A 31 1.54 23.29 6.27
CA LEU A 31 0.65 23.11 5.11
C LEU A 31 -0.27 21.90 5.30
N ALA A 32 0.25 20.79 5.80
CA ALA A 32 -0.55 19.60 6.09
C ALA A 32 -1.60 19.86 7.19
N GLU A 33 -1.24 20.58 8.24
CA GLU A 33 -2.17 20.98 9.32
C GLU A 33 -3.27 21.95 8.84
N MET A 34 -3.04 22.69 7.76
CA MET A 34 -4.02 23.59 7.14
C MET A 34 -4.87 22.91 6.06
N SER A 35 -4.61 21.65 5.76
CA SER A 35 -5.38 20.91 4.74
C SER A 35 -6.80 20.64 5.23
N ASP A 36 -7.79 21.13 4.50
CA ASP A 36 -9.22 20.90 4.79
C ASP A 36 -9.73 19.53 4.33
N ARG A 37 -8.91 18.77 3.60
CA ARG A 37 -9.31 17.46 3.10
C ARG A 37 -9.27 16.42 4.23
N GLY A 38 -10.45 15.90 4.62
CA GLY A 38 -10.53 14.69 5.43
C GLY A 38 -10.22 13.44 4.60
N PRO A 39 -9.35 12.52 5.08
CA PRO A 39 -9.12 11.25 4.39
C PRO A 39 -10.36 10.34 4.40
N LEU A 40 -10.51 9.54 3.34
CA LEU A 40 -11.51 8.47 3.30
C LEU A 40 -11.12 7.34 4.27
N ASP A 41 -12.10 6.63 4.82
CA ASP A 41 -11.84 5.51 5.72
C ASP A 41 -11.29 4.29 4.94
N PHE A 42 -9.98 4.30 4.73
CA PHE A 42 -9.27 3.20 4.08
C PHE A 42 -9.47 1.87 4.83
N ALA A 43 -9.47 1.89 6.16
CA ALA A 43 -9.62 0.68 6.95
C ALA A 43 -11.03 0.07 6.80
N ALA A 44 -12.06 0.88 6.72
CA ALA A 44 -13.42 0.41 6.44
C ALA A 44 -13.53 -0.18 5.03
N ALA A 45 -12.87 0.44 4.04
CA ALA A 45 -12.86 -0.06 2.67
C ALA A 45 -12.21 -1.45 2.53
N MET A 46 -11.32 -1.83 3.46
CA MET A 46 -10.66 -3.14 3.48
C MET A 46 -11.49 -4.24 4.15
N ARG A 47 -12.61 -3.92 4.77
CA ARG A 47 -13.47 -4.95 5.39
C ARG A 47 -14.29 -5.65 4.31
N PRO A 48 -14.37 -6.99 4.32
CA PRO A 48 -15.28 -7.72 3.44
C PRO A 48 -16.72 -7.25 3.64
N SER A 49 -17.48 -7.11 2.55
CA SER A 49 -18.90 -6.74 2.63
C SER A 49 -19.71 -7.91 3.20
N ALA A 50 -20.52 -7.68 4.21
CA ALA A 50 -21.44 -8.67 4.72
C ALA A 50 -22.41 -9.09 3.59
N GLY A 51 -22.42 -10.37 3.21
CA GLY A 51 -23.24 -10.90 2.12
C GLY A 51 -22.72 -10.58 0.70
N GLY A 52 -21.52 -10.00 0.56
CA GLY A 52 -20.92 -9.72 -0.74
C GLY A 52 -20.46 -11.00 -1.46
N GLN A 53 -20.49 -10.99 -2.80
CA GLN A 53 -20.00 -12.12 -3.62
C GLN A 53 -18.48 -12.23 -3.60
N ALA A 54 -17.76 -11.13 -3.36
CA ALA A 54 -16.31 -11.09 -3.30
C ALA A 54 -15.82 -11.57 -1.92
N PRO A 55 -14.94 -12.58 -1.86
CA PRO A 55 -14.40 -13.08 -0.59
C PRO A 55 -13.44 -12.09 0.06
N LEU A 56 -12.70 -11.28 -0.74
CA LEU A 56 -11.73 -10.29 -0.29
C LEU A 56 -11.90 -8.96 -1.01
N ARG A 57 -11.37 -7.90 -0.39
CA ARG A 57 -11.27 -6.58 -1.02
C ARG A 57 -10.00 -6.49 -1.86
N LEU A 58 -10.05 -5.81 -3.00
CA LEU A 58 -8.89 -5.61 -3.87
C LEU A 58 -8.34 -4.19 -3.73
N ILE A 59 -7.05 -4.08 -3.37
CA ILE A 59 -6.23 -2.89 -3.54
C ILE A 59 -5.47 -3.07 -4.85
N ALA A 60 -5.82 -2.28 -5.87
CA ALA A 60 -5.15 -2.33 -7.15
C ALA A 60 -3.96 -1.36 -7.18
N GLU A 61 -2.77 -1.85 -7.56
CA GLU A 61 -1.53 -1.09 -7.46
C GLU A 61 -1.12 -0.45 -8.79
N VAL A 62 -0.85 0.85 -8.75
CA VAL A 62 -0.23 1.65 -9.83
C VAL A 62 1.28 1.56 -9.68
N LYS A 63 1.96 0.95 -10.66
CA LYS A 63 3.40 0.70 -10.61
C LYS A 63 4.03 0.66 -11.99
N ARG A 64 5.05 1.51 -12.24
CA ARG A 64 5.78 1.53 -13.50
C ARG A 64 6.86 0.48 -13.58
N ARG A 65 7.59 0.25 -12.48
CA ARG A 65 8.68 -0.74 -12.41
C ARG A 65 8.85 -1.32 -11.02
N SER A 66 9.66 -2.34 -10.90
CA SER A 66 10.06 -2.91 -9.61
C SER A 66 11.46 -3.52 -9.68
N PRO A 67 12.21 -3.58 -8.56
CA PRO A 67 13.55 -4.18 -8.53
C PRO A 67 13.58 -5.61 -9.07
N SER A 68 12.53 -6.40 -8.79
CA SER A 68 12.47 -7.82 -9.15
C SER A 68 12.06 -8.13 -10.59
N ARG A 69 11.39 -7.19 -11.29
CA ARG A 69 10.84 -7.41 -12.65
C ARG A 69 11.30 -6.38 -13.67
N GLY A 70 12.04 -5.35 -13.25
CA GLY A 70 12.36 -4.22 -14.12
C GLY A 70 11.09 -3.41 -14.48
N ASP A 71 10.99 -2.99 -15.72
CA ASP A 71 9.84 -2.24 -16.23
C ASP A 71 8.60 -3.14 -16.29
N VAL A 72 7.51 -2.67 -15.69
CA VAL A 72 6.20 -3.33 -15.67
C VAL A 72 5.24 -2.61 -16.60
N ALA A 73 5.12 -1.29 -16.46
CA ALA A 73 4.29 -0.43 -17.30
C ALA A 73 4.91 0.98 -17.36
N PRO A 74 6.04 1.19 -18.07
CA PRO A 74 6.81 2.43 -18.00
C PRO A 74 6.04 3.67 -18.45
N ASN A 75 5.13 3.51 -19.42
CA ASN A 75 4.32 4.59 -20.01
C ASN A 75 2.90 4.65 -19.43
N LEU A 76 2.69 4.13 -18.21
CA LEU A 76 1.37 4.06 -17.59
C LEU A 76 0.78 5.45 -17.35
N ASP A 77 -0.44 5.68 -17.85
CA ASP A 77 -1.27 6.83 -17.50
C ASP A 77 -1.96 6.55 -16.17
N VAL A 78 -1.55 7.31 -15.13
CA VAL A 78 -2.04 7.13 -13.76
C VAL A 78 -3.53 7.47 -13.64
N ALA A 79 -4.01 8.48 -14.36
CA ALA A 79 -5.41 8.87 -14.30
C ALA A 79 -6.30 7.80 -14.96
N GLU A 80 -5.91 7.32 -16.14
CA GLU A 80 -6.65 6.30 -16.87
C GLU A 80 -6.72 4.99 -16.09
N ILE A 81 -5.58 4.51 -15.58
CA ILE A 81 -5.52 3.24 -14.85
C ILE A 81 -6.30 3.31 -13.53
N SER A 82 -6.25 4.45 -12.82
CA SER A 82 -7.00 4.64 -11.57
C SER A 82 -8.52 4.60 -11.79
N ARG A 83 -9.00 5.25 -12.85
CA ARG A 83 -10.43 5.18 -13.25
C ARG A 83 -10.82 3.75 -13.65
N MET A 84 -9.96 3.07 -14.40
CA MET A 84 -10.19 1.67 -14.81
C MET A 84 -10.29 0.78 -13.57
N TYR A 85 -9.41 0.92 -12.58
CA TYR A 85 -9.47 0.18 -11.32
C TYR A 85 -10.80 0.42 -10.59
N ALA A 86 -11.19 1.69 -10.44
CA ALA A 86 -12.45 2.07 -9.78
C ALA A 86 -13.68 1.51 -10.50
N GLY A 87 -13.71 1.56 -11.81
CA GLY A 87 -14.81 1.06 -12.64
C GLY A 87 -14.95 -0.47 -12.66
N ASN A 88 -13.90 -1.22 -12.28
CA ASN A 88 -13.88 -2.67 -12.37
C ASN A 88 -13.82 -3.40 -11.00
N GLY A 89 -14.14 -2.72 -9.90
CA GLY A 89 -14.37 -3.38 -8.62
C GLY A 89 -13.23 -3.29 -7.61
N ALA A 90 -12.15 -2.54 -7.88
CA ALA A 90 -11.19 -2.22 -6.85
C ALA A 90 -11.87 -1.51 -5.66
N ALA A 91 -11.40 -1.79 -4.46
CA ALA A 91 -11.85 -1.18 -3.22
C ALA A 91 -10.97 -0.01 -2.78
N ALA A 92 -9.72 0.01 -3.24
CA ALA A 92 -8.75 1.06 -3.04
C ALA A 92 -7.69 1.03 -4.16
N VAL A 93 -6.94 2.11 -4.28
CA VAL A 93 -5.79 2.18 -5.20
C VAL A 93 -4.52 2.41 -4.39
N SER A 94 -3.49 1.61 -4.65
CA SER A 94 -2.14 1.81 -4.13
C SER A 94 -1.29 2.50 -5.19
N VAL A 95 -0.63 3.60 -4.83
CA VAL A 95 0.22 4.36 -5.75
C VAL A 95 1.65 4.35 -5.26
N LEU A 96 2.55 3.76 -6.05
CA LEU A 96 3.99 3.84 -5.78
C LEU A 96 4.45 5.28 -5.92
N THR A 97 5.11 5.82 -4.87
CA THR A 97 5.68 7.17 -4.87
C THR A 97 7.20 7.18 -4.75
N GLU A 98 7.81 6.00 -4.59
CA GLU A 98 9.26 5.84 -4.53
C GLU A 98 9.86 5.99 -5.95
N PRO A 99 10.75 6.99 -6.18
CA PRO A 99 11.16 7.34 -7.54
C PRO A 99 12.34 6.53 -8.08
N ASP A 100 13.28 6.11 -7.23
CA ASP A 100 14.57 5.57 -7.69
C ASP A 100 14.47 4.12 -8.17
N TYR A 101 13.68 3.30 -7.47
CA TYR A 101 13.54 1.86 -7.73
C TYR A 101 12.21 1.48 -8.35
N PHE A 102 11.13 2.24 -8.06
CA PHE A 102 9.78 1.93 -8.54
C PHE A 102 9.27 2.92 -9.60
N GLY A 103 9.99 4.01 -9.85
CA GLY A 103 9.64 5.01 -10.86
C GLY A 103 8.34 5.75 -10.56
N GLY A 104 7.98 5.84 -9.28
CA GLY A 104 6.81 6.56 -8.81
C GLY A 104 7.10 8.01 -8.44
N SER A 105 6.06 8.77 -8.12
CA SER A 105 6.18 10.14 -7.67
C SER A 105 4.97 10.58 -6.82
N LEU A 106 5.12 11.69 -6.08
CA LEU A 106 4.00 12.31 -5.37
C LEU A 106 2.99 12.94 -6.35
N GLU A 107 3.44 13.34 -7.52
CA GLU A 107 2.59 13.81 -8.62
C GLU A 107 1.66 12.70 -9.11
N ASP A 108 2.12 11.44 -9.13
CA ASP A 108 1.28 10.28 -9.45
C ASP A 108 0.16 10.09 -8.42
N LEU A 109 0.48 10.29 -7.14
CA LEU A 109 -0.53 10.21 -6.07
C LEU A 109 -1.60 11.30 -6.23
N ALA A 110 -1.17 12.54 -6.48
CA ALA A 110 -2.08 13.66 -6.71
C ALA A 110 -2.91 13.47 -8.00
N CYS A 111 -2.30 12.93 -9.06
CA CYS A 111 -2.98 12.59 -10.32
C CYS A 111 -4.07 11.52 -10.11
N ALA A 112 -3.75 10.45 -9.36
CA ALA A 112 -4.72 9.43 -9.01
C ALA A 112 -5.89 9.99 -8.19
N ARG A 113 -5.59 10.87 -7.21
CA ARG A 113 -6.63 11.55 -6.42
C ARG A 113 -7.56 12.39 -7.29
N ALA A 114 -7.01 13.24 -8.15
CA ALA A 114 -7.80 14.06 -9.07
C ALA A 114 -8.69 13.20 -10.00
N ALA A 115 -8.11 12.13 -10.54
CA ALA A 115 -8.83 11.23 -11.45
C ALA A 115 -10.01 10.49 -10.80
N LEU A 116 -9.93 10.22 -9.49
CA LEU A 116 -10.96 9.52 -8.73
C LEU A 116 -12.01 10.46 -8.14
N SER A 117 -11.70 11.75 -7.97
CA SER A 117 -12.66 12.74 -7.44
C SER A 117 -13.81 13.03 -8.41
N ASP A 118 -13.62 12.83 -9.72
CA ASP A 118 -14.62 13.08 -10.75
C ASP A 118 -15.57 11.87 -10.99
N GLY A 119 -15.47 10.81 -10.17
CA GLY A 119 -16.22 9.58 -10.40
C GLY A 119 -16.46 8.77 -9.12
N LYS A 120 -16.19 7.47 -9.19
CA LYS A 120 -16.22 6.62 -8.00
C LYS A 120 -15.00 6.90 -7.13
N GLU A 121 -15.19 7.63 -6.07
CA GLU A 121 -14.14 7.95 -5.13
C GLU A 121 -13.66 6.68 -4.40
N LEU A 122 -12.36 6.39 -4.50
CA LEU A 122 -11.70 5.29 -3.80
C LEU A 122 -10.60 5.83 -2.90
N PRO A 123 -10.38 5.18 -1.74
CA PRO A 123 -9.26 5.54 -0.89
C PRO A 123 -7.92 5.17 -1.54
N LEU A 124 -6.91 6.03 -1.29
CA LEU A 124 -5.56 5.91 -1.83
C LEU A 124 -4.55 5.53 -0.76
N LEU A 125 -3.73 4.53 -1.05
CA LEU A 125 -2.54 4.19 -0.29
C LEU A 125 -1.30 4.81 -0.95
N MET A 126 -0.59 5.69 -0.23
CA MET A 126 0.77 6.06 -0.60
C MET A 126 1.73 4.91 -0.29
N LYS A 127 2.23 4.26 -1.33
CA LYS A 127 3.14 3.11 -1.24
C LYS A 127 4.57 3.59 -1.41
N ASP A 128 5.28 3.77 -0.29
CA ASP A 128 6.66 4.27 -0.23
C ASP A 128 7.37 3.66 0.98
N PHE A 129 8.68 3.82 1.07
CA PHE A 129 9.44 3.55 2.29
C PHE A 129 9.31 4.78 3.20
N VAL A 130 8.31 4.77 4.08
CA VAL A 130 8.09 5.86 5.03
C VAL A 130 9.06 5.70 6.20
N LEU A 131 9.97 6.65 6.35
CA LEU A 131 11.09 6.64 7.30
C LEU A 131 11.03 7.79 8.33
N GLY A 132 10.03 8.66 8.21
CA GLY A 132 9.89 9.80 9.11
C GLY A 132 8.64 10.65 8.86
N PRO A 133 8.40 11.62 9.75
CA PRO A 133 7.20 12.49 9.74
C PRO A 133 7.00 13.24 8.42
N TYR A 134 8.09 13.66 7.79
CA TYR A 134 8.08 14.41 6.55
C TYR A 134 7.21 13.78 5.46
N GLN A 135 7.31 12.45 5.31
CA GLN A 135 6.56 11.71 4.31
C GLN A 135 5.07 11.57 4.66
N ILE A 136 4.71 11.63 5.96
CA ILE A 136 3.30 11.68 6.37
C ILE A 136 2.67 13.01 5.94
N TYR A 137 3.39 14.13 6.09
CA TYR A 137 2.91 15.43 5.60
C TYR A 137 2.80 15.44 4.06
N GLN A 138 3.76 14.81 3.35
CA GLN A 138 3.66 14.62 1.90
C GLN A 138 2.44 13.79 1.52
N ALA A 139 2.11 12.74 2.26
CA ALA A 139 0.93 11.91 2.03
C ALA A 139 -0.38 12.70 2.18
N VAL A 140 -0.49 13.51 3.25
CA VAL A 140 -1.65 14.40 3.47
C VAL A 140 -1.85 15.34 2.28
N LEU A 141 -0.78 16.05 1.89
CA LEU A 141 -0.81 17.05 0.81
C LEU A 141 -1.01 16.40 -0.57
N GLY A 142 -0.51 15.17 -0.78
CA GLY A 142 -0.73 14.39 -1.99
C GLY A 142 -2.11 13.74 -2.08
N GLY A 143 -2.93 13.86 -1.02
CA GLY A 143 -4.29 13.34 -1.00
C GLY A 143 -4.40 11.84 -0.72
N ALA A 144 -3.42 11.25 -0.03
CA ALA A 144 -3.52 9.88 0.48
C ALA A 144 -4.58 9.74 1.57
N ASP A 145 -5.08 8.54 1.73
CA ASP A 145 -5.98 8.11 2.82
C ASP A 145 -5.30 7.10 3.74
N ALA A 146 -4.22 6.51 3.23
CA ALA A 146 -3.37 5.57 3.96
C ALA A 146 -1.90 5.71 3.57
N ILE A 147 -1.02 5.29 4.48
CA ILE A 147 0.42 5.16 4.26
C ILE A 147 0.88 3.73 4.54
N LEU A 148 2.04 3.37 3.98
CA LEU A 148 2.73 2.13 4.30
C LEU A 148 3.79 2.38 5.37
N LEU A 149 3.81 1.53 6.40
CA LEU A 149 4.88 1.48 7.40
C LEU A 149 5.48 0.06 7.40
N ILE A 150 6.75 -0.07 6.98
CA ILE A 150 7.41 -1.37 6.85
C ILE A 150 8.13 -1.70 8.14
N ALA A 151 7.74 -2.79 8.82
CA ALA A 151 8.31 -3.19 10.10
C ALA A 151 9.84 -3.40 10.02
N ALA A 152 10.34 -3.99 8.93
CA ALA A 152 11.76 -4.20 8.71
C ALA A 152 12.58 -2.90 8.57
N CYS A 153 11.95 -1.76 8.30
CA CYS A 153 12.62 -0.46 8.08
C CYS A 153 12.63 0.45 9.31
N LEU A 154 11.88 0.12 10.36
CA LEU A 154 11.58 1.00 11.49
C LEU A 154 11.79 0.29 12.82
N GLU A 155 12.38 1.01 13.76
CA GLU A 155 12.43 0.59 15.16
C GLU A 155 11.05 0.77 15.82
N ASP A 156 10.79 0.07 16.95
CA ASP A 156 9.48 0.09 17.62
C ASP A 156 9.04 1.50 18.06
N GLY A 157 9.98 2.33 18.49
CA GLY A 157 9.73 3.73 18.83
C GLY A 157 9.30 4.54 17.62
N GLU A 158 10.04 4.43 16.51
CA GLU A 158 9.73 5.10 15.25
C GLU A 158 8.36 4.68 14.71
N LEU A 159 8.10 3.36 14.70
CA LEU A 159 6.83 2.81 14.23
C LEU A 159 5.65 3.32 15.06
N ARG A 160 5.79 3.35 16.39
CA ARG A 160 4.77 3.89 17.31
C ARG A 160 4.49 5.36 17.04
N ASP A 161 5.54 6.18 16.90
CA ASP A 161 5.42 7.61 16.67
C ASP A 161 4.79 7.92 15.31
N LEU A 162 5.16 7.19 14.26
CA LEU A 162 4.60 7.34 12.93
C LEU A 162 3.13 6.85 12.87
N LEU A 163 2.78 5.78 13.58
CA LEU A 163 1.39 5.34 13.74
C LEU A 163 0.53 6.40 14.42
N ALA A 164 1.04 7.02 15.49
CA ALA A 164 0.34 8.09 16.20
C ALA A 164 0.18 9.33 15.32
N LEU A 165 1.23 9.73 14.60
CA LEU A 165 1.20 10.87 13.70
C LEU A 165 0.23 10.65 12.53
N ALA A 166 0.27 9.49 11.86
CA ALA A 166 -0.68 9.17 10.80
C ALA A 166 -2.12 9.27 11.29
N ARG A 167 -2.40 8.71 12.47
CA ARG A 167 -3.72 8.77 13.11
C ARG A 167 -4.16 10.20 13.42
N SER A 168 -3.25 11.10 13.80
CA SER A 168 -3.59 12.51 14.10
C SER A 168 -4.05 13.27 12.85
N PHE A 169 -3.64 12.84 11.66
CA PHE A 169 -4.12 13.34 10.37
C PHE A 169 -5.27 12.53 9.78
N GLY A 170 -5.81 11.55 10.52
CA GLY A 170 -6.88 10.66 10.04
C GLY A 170 -6.44 9.62 9.01
N LEU A 171 -5.14 9.53 8.71
CA LEU A 171 -4.61 8.53 7.78
C LEU A 171 -4.62 7.14 8.42
N ALA A 172 -5.02 6.14 7.63
CA ALA A 172 -4.77 4.75 7.98
C ALA A 172 -3.27 4.42 7.79
N ALA A 173 -2.76 3.48 8.59
CA ALA A 173 -1.41 2.95 8.40
C ALA A 173 -1.50 1.45 8.15
N LEU A 174 -1.04 1.01 6.97
CA LEU A 174 -0.83 -0.39 6.64
C LEU A 174 0.56 -0.77 7.14
N VAL A 175 0.63 -1.57 8.22
CA VAL A 175 1.90 -2.03 8.79
C VAL A 175 2.29 -3.33 8.10
N GLU A 176 3.34 -3.26 7.27
CA GLU A 176 3.83 -4.39 6.49
C GLU A 176 4.81 -5.24 7.29
N VAL A 177 4.58 -6.56 7.29
CA VAL A 177 5.41 -7.58 7.93
C VAL A 177 5.73 -8.72 6.96
N HIS A 178 6.90 -9.37 7.16
CA HIS A 178 7.41 -10.45 6.30
C HIS A 178 7.63 -11.75 7.06
N SER A 179 7.60 -11.70 8.39
CA SER A 179 7.87 -12.86 9.24
C SER A 179 6.99 -12.87 10.49
N ARG A 180 6.99 -14.01 11.17
CA ARG A 180 6.30 -14.17 12.47
C ARG A 180 6.90 -13.22 13.51
N GLU A 181 8.22 -13.10 13.55
CA GLU A 181 8.93 -12.25 14.49
C GLU A 181 8.54 -10.77 14.31
N GLU A 182 8.45 -10.31 13.06
CA GLU A 182 7.96 -8.96 12.76
C GLU A 182 6.50 -8.78 13.18
N LEU A 183 5.64 -9.77 12.91
CA LEU A 183 4.23 -9.73 13.32
C LEU A 183 4.11 -9.63 14.85
N GLU A 184 4.78 -10.51 15.60
CA GLU A 184 4.77 -10.50 17.06
C GLU A 184 5.30 -9.20 17.65
N ARG A 185 6.29 -8.57 17.00
CA ARG A 185 6.84 -7.27 17.38
C ARG A 185 5.85 -6.12 17.20
N VAL A 186 5.08 -6.11 16.12
CA VAL A 186 4.19 -4.97 15.79
C VAL A 186 2.81 -5.08 16.44
N LEU A 187 2.31 -6.28 16.75
CA LEU A 187 0.99 -6.46 17.37
C LEU A 187 0.77 -5.65 18.65
N PRO A 188 1.73 -5.56 19.59
CA PRO A 188 1.56 -4.74 20.80
C PRO A 188 1.39 -3.24 20.54
N LEU A 189 1.78 -2.73 19.37
CA LEU A 189 1.61 -1.33 18.98
C LEU A 189 0.16 -1.01 18.54
N GLY A 190 -0.69 -2.02 18.39
CA GLY A 190 -2.10 -1.88 18.05
C GLY A 190 -2.37 -1.36 16.63
N PRO A 191 -1.71 -1.89 15.58
CA PRO A 191 -2.03 -1.53 14.20
C PRO A 191 -3.45 -2.00 13.85
N ARG A 192 -4.22 -1.17 13.13
CA ARG A 192 -5.57 -1.53 12.67
C ARG A 192 -5.54 -2.34 11.37
N LEU A 193 -4.47 -2.18 10.58
CA LEU A 193 -4.22 -2.85 9.31
C LEU A 193 -2.83 -3.48 9.34
N ILE A 194 -2.75 -4.76 9.01
CA ILE A 194 -1.50 -5.49 8.84
C ILE A 194 -1.42 -5.96 7.39
N GLY A 195 -0.33 -5.57 6.72
CA GLY A 195 0.08 -6.09 5.43
C GLY A 195 1.01 -7.27 5.62
N ILE A 196 0.68 -8.43 5.06
CA ILE A 196 1.59 -9.58 5.03
C ILE A 196 2.17 -9.65 3.63
N ASN A 197 3.44 -9.30 3.49
CA ASN A 197 4.12 -9.31 2.20
C ASN A 197 4.76 -10.69 1.96
N ASN A 198 4.24 -11.39 0.97
CA ASN A 198 4.72 -12.71 0.54
C ASN A 198 6.09 -12.67 -0.16
N ARG A 199 6.62 -11.47 -0.42
CA ARG A 199 7.94 -11.28 -1.01
C ARG A 199 8.96 -11.02 0.09
N ASP A 200 9.91 -11.91 0.23
CA ASP A 200 11.08 -11.71 1.07
C ASP A 200 11.93 -10.55 0.53
N LEU A 201 12.26 -9.57 1.39
CA LEU A 201 12.99 -8.36 1.00
C LEU A 201 14.50 -8.59 0.81
N HIS A 202 15.03 -9.75 1.19
CA HIS A 202 16.43 -10.10 1.02
C HIS A 202 16.69 -10.89 -0.26
N SER A 203 15.82 -11.89 -0.55
CA SER A 203 15.97 -12.80 -1.68
C SER A 203 15.10 -12.46 -2.87
N PHE A 204 14.09 -11.59 -2.71
CA PHE A 204 13.01 -11.32 -3.65
C PHE A 204 12.17 -12.54 -4.04
N HIS A 205 12.39 -13.67 -3.36
CA HIS A 205 11.52 -14.82 -3.50
C HIS A 205 10.11 -14.49 -3.02
N THR A 206 9.11 -15.00 -3.71
CA THR A 206 7.71 -14.74 -3.35
C THR A 206 7.01 -16.08 -3.09
N ASP A 207 6.43 -16.23 -1.90
CA ASP A 207 5.74 -17.45 -1.49
C ASP A 207 4.48 -17.12 -0.69
N LEU A 208 3.32 -17.49 -1.23
CA LEU A 208 2.01 -17.30 -0.59
C LEU A 208 1.90 -17.97 0.78
N ARG A 209 2.77 -18.96 1.09
CA ARG A 209 2.80 -19.61 2.41
C ARG A 209 2.98 -18.61 3.53
N THR A 210 3.72 -17.51 3.32
CA THR A 210 3.86 -16.45 4.34
C THR A 210 2.50 -15.93 4.80
N SER A 211 1.62 -15.55 3.88
CA SER A 211 0.26 -15.12 4.24
C SER A 211 -0.59 -16.25 4.79
N LEU A 212 -0.49 -17.47 4.25
CA LEU A 212 -1.28 -18.61 4.75
C LEU A 212 -0.94 -18.97 6.20
N GLU A 213 0.30 -18.74 6.62
CA GLU A 213 0.77 -19.01 7.99
C GLU A 213 0.49 -17.84 8.95
N LEU A 214 0.67 -16.60 8.48
CA LEU A 214 0.59 -15.43 9.37
C LEU A 214 -0.82 -14.82 9.45
N ALA A 215 -1.65 -14.93 8.40
CA ALA A 215 -2.97 -14.32 8.40
C ALA A 215 -3.87 -14.81 9.54
N PRO A 216 -3.93 -16.12 9.89
CA PRO A 216 -4.74 -16.58 11.01
C PRO A 216 -4.33 -15.94 12.35
N LEU A 217 -3.04 -15.63 12.51
CA LEU A 217 -2.50 -15.03 13.73
C LEU A 217 -2.84 -13.54 13.80
N ALA A 218 -2.73 -12.84 12.68
CA ALA A 218 -2.99 -11.41 12.58
C ALA A 218 -4.48 -11.05 12.60
N ALA A 219 -5.34 -11.90 12.01
CA ALA A 219 -6.77 -11.64 11.83
C ALA A 219 -7.55 -11.49 13.15
N ALA A 220 -7.02 -12.05 14.26
CA ALA A 220 -7.60 -11.86 15.59
C ALA A 220 -7.44 -10.43 16.13
N TYR A 221 -6.52 -9.65 15.58
CA TYR A 221 -6.11 -8.34 16.12
C TYR A 221 -6.32 -7.19 15.13
N ALA A 222 -6.24 -7.45 13.83
CA ALA A 222 -6.25 -6.43 12.79
C ALA A 222 -6.92 -6.90 11.51
N THR A 223 -7.29 -5.97 10.63
CA THR A 223 -7.66 -6.27 9.24
C THR A 223 -6.40 -6.65 8.46
N VAL A 224 -6.42 -7.82 7.82
CA VAL A 224 -5.25 -8.39 7.15
C VAL A 224 -5.31 -8.14 5.64
N VAL A 225 -4.23 -7.62 5.08
CA VAL A 225 -4.00 -7.44 3.64
C VAL A 225 -2.86 -8.38 3.23
N SER A 226 -3.08 -9.28 2.27
CA SER A 226 -2.01 -10.09 1.68
C SER A 226 -1.43 -9.38 0.46
N GLU A 227 -0.10 -9.29 0.39
CA GLU A 227 0.61 -8.56 -0.65
C GLU A 227 1.60 -9.46 -1.39
N SER A 228 1.79 -9.22 -2.68
CA SER A 228 2.68 -9.97 -3.57
C SER A 228 2.27 -11.44 -3.82
N GLY A 229 2.62 -11.97 -4.99
CA GLY A 229 2.46 -13.39 -5.33
C GLY A 229 1.04 -13.82 -5.73
N ILE A 230 0.07 -12.93 -5.69
CA ILE A 230 -1.32 -13.22 -6.02
C ILE A 230 -1.49 -13.09 -7.53
N SER A 231 -1.95 -14.16 -8.19
CA SER A 231 -2.03 -14.25 -9.64
C SER A 231 -3.45 -14.38 -10.18
N GLY A 232 -4.38 -14.88 -9.38
CA GLY A 232 -5.76 -15.11 -9.81
C GLY A 232 -6.72 -15.36 -8.66
N TYR A 233 -7.97 -15.59 -9.01
CA TYR A 233 -9.07 -15.77 -8.05
C TYR A 233 -8.89 -16.97 -7.11
N ALA A 234 -8.21 -18.02 -7.57
CA ALA A 234 -7.90 -19.18 -6.73
C ALA A 234 -7.03 -18.80 -5.52
N ASP A 235 -6.05 -17.90 -5.71
CA ASP A 235 -5.21 -17.39 -4.62
C ASP A 235 -6.04 -16.53 -3.66
N VAL A 236 -6.92 -15.67 -4.21
CA VAL A 236 -7.84 -14.83 -3.40
C VAL A 236 -8.71 -15.70 -2.50
N ARG A 237 -9.27 -16.80 -3.00
CA ARG A 237 -10.07 -17.72 -2.20
C ARG A 237 -9.27 -18.39 -1.08
N ARG A 238 -8.08 -18.91 -1.39
CA ARG A 238 -7.20 -19.54 -0.39
C ARG A 238 -6.85 -18.57 0.75
N LEU A 239 -6.57 -17.31 0.40
CA LEU A 239 -6.27 -16.26 1.39
C LEU A 239 -7.48 -15.90 2.24
N ALA A 240 -8.69 -15.90 1.67
CA ALA A 240 -9.93 -15.68 2.41
C ALA A 240 -10.17 -16.77 3.47
N GLU A 241 -9.89 -18.03 3.13
CA GLU A 241 -10.05 -19.18 4.02
C GLU A 241 -9.17 -19.10 5.28
N VAL A 242 -8.07 -18.36 5.23
CA VAL A 242 -7.14 -18.15 6.36
C VAL A 242 -7.32 -16.82 7.08
N GLY A 243 -8.38 -16.04 6.75
CA GLY A 243 -8.73 -14.83 7.48
C GLY A 243 -8.15 -13.52 6.92
N ALA A 244 -7.56 -13.54 5.71
CA ALA A 244 -7.27 -12.29 5.02
C ALA A 244 -8.59 -11.54 4.74
N SER A 245 -8.54 -10.21 4.73
CA SER A 245 -9.66 -9.33 4.43
C SER A 245 -9.53 -8.66 3.07
N ALA A 246 -8.29 -8.45 2.64
CA ALA A 246 -7.97 -7.81 1.36
C ALA A 246 -6.70 -8.38 0.74
N VAL A 247 -6.53 -8.10 -0.55
CA VAL A 247 -5.31 -8.40 -1.31
C VAL A 247 -4.80 -7.13 -2.00
N LEU A 248 -3.47 -6.97 -2.07
CA LEU A 248 -2.83 -5.91 -2.83
C LEU A 248 -2.13 -6.50 -4.05
N VAL A 249 -2.58 -6.10 -5.25
CA VAL A 249 -2.13 -6.68 -6.51
C VAL A 249 -1.80 -5.60 -7.54
N GLY A 250 -0.61 -5.68 -8.11
CA GLY A 250 -0.14 -4.80 -9.20
C GLY A 250 0.30 -5.59 -10.42
N SER A 251 1.38 -6.35 -10.29
CA SER A 251 2.04 -6.99 -11.44
C SER A 251 1.17 -7.99 -12.21
N ALA A 252 0.24 -8.68 -11.55
CA ALA A 252 -0.68 -9.59 -12.21
C ALA A 252 -1.75 -8.84 -13.03
N ILE A 253 -2.15 -7.65 -12.58
CA ILE A 253 -3.11 -6.80 -13.31
C ILE A 253 -2.40 -6.16 -14.50
N LEU A 254 -1.29 -5.45 -14.26
CA LEU A 254 -0.58 -4.67 -15.27
C LEU A 254 0.08 -5.55 -16.36
N GLY A 255 0.42 -6.79 -16.03
CA GLY A 255 0.95 -7.77 -17.00
C GLY A 255 -0.11 -8.61 -17.72
N SER A 256 -1.40 -8.37 -17.46
CA SER A 256 -2.49 -9.06 -18.14
C SER A 256 -2.74 -8.47 -19.52
N ALA A 257 -3.19 -9.31 -20.47
CA ALA A 257 -3.66 -8.86 -21.79
C ALA A 257 -4.93 -7.99 -21.68
N ASP A 258 -5.77 -8.22 -20.67
CA ASP A 258 -6.92 -7.39 -20.31
C ASP A 258 -6.85 -7.05 -18.80
N PRO A 259 -6.24 -5.92 -18.43
CA PRO A 259 -6.16 -5.49 -17.04
C PRO A 259 -7.52 -5.28 -16.38
N ALA A 260 -8.54 -4.81 -17.10
CA ALA A 260 -9.88 -4.58 -16.56
C ALA A 260 -10.56 -5.91 -16.19
N ALA A 261 -10.48 -6.92 -17.05
CA ALA A 261 -10.97 -8.27 -16.76
C ALA A 261 -10.21 -8.89 -15.56
N LYS A 262 -8.88 -8.66 -15.46
CA LYS A 262 -8.09 -9.15 -14.32
C LYS A 262 -8.50 -8.48 -13.00
N VAL A 263 -8.83 -7.20 -13.00
CA VAL A 263 -9.36 -6.50 -11.82
C VAL A 263 -10.69 -7.12 -11.41
N ARG A 264 -11.64 -7.33 -12.35
CA ARG A 264 -12.93 -7.98 -12.07
C ARG A 264 -12.75 -9.38 -11.50
N GLU A 265 -11.89 -10.19 -12.11
CA GLU A 265 -11.55 -11.53 -11.63
C GLU A 265 -11.08 -11.50 -10.17
N LEU A 266 -10.08 -10.67 -9.85
CA LEU A 266 -9.50 -10.57 -8.51
C LEU A 266 -10.47 -9.98 -7.49
N ALA A 267 -11.31 -9.04 -7.91
CA ALA A 267 -12.34 -8.43 -7.08
C ALA A 267 -13.60 -9.32 -6.91
N GLY A 268 -13.67 -10.47 -7.60
CA GLY A 268 -14.83 -11.37 -7.55
C GLY A 268 -16.10 -10.73 -8.13
N VAL A 269 -15.96 -9.81 -9.08
CA VAL A 269 -17.07 -9.19 -9.79
C VAL A 269 -17.42 -10.07 -10.98
N ALA A 270 -18.68 -10.48 -11.11
CA ALA A 270 -19.15 -11.24 -12.26
C ALA A 270 -18.93 -10.46 -13.57
N SER A 271 -18.53 -11.19 -14.61
CA SER A 271 -18.31 -10.66 -15.96
C SER A 271 -19.64 -10.23 -16.61
#